data_babc973337993a8750132433ad9e9461
#
_entry.id   babc973337993a8750132433ad9e9461
#
_cell.length_a   1.000
_cell.length_b   1.000
_cell.length_c   1.000
_cell.angle_alpha   90.00
_cell.angle_beta   90.00
_cell.angle_gamma   90.00
#
_symmetry.space_group_name_H-M   'P 1'
#
loop_
_entity.id
_entity.type
_entity.pdbx_description
1 polymer ?
#
loop_
_entity_poly.entity_id
_entity_poly.type
_entity_poly.pdbx_seq_one_letter_code
_entity_poly.pdbx_strand_id
1 'polypeptide(L)'
;MKTKHNTTIVDRLPYNKYRYLVKLDWYTSRYSQDEGVCDAFVKWAKPFGKRIKITNRWGLGGRFTVFQKFWVSDTKLLHMIQLYLGKKILKVETYKLRSEL
;
A
#
# COMPACT_ATOMS: atom_id res chain seq x y z
N MET A 1 -10.45 4.48 -14.33
CA MET A 1 -9.04 4.88 -14.44
C MET A 1 -8.17 3.65 -14.23
N LYS A 2 -7.21 3.43 -15.10
CA LYS A 2 -6.31 2.29 -14.96
C LYS A 2 -5.24 2.58 -13.92
N THR A 3 -4.90 1.56 -13.15
CA THR A 3 -3.77 1.63 -12.22
C THR A 3 -2.48 1.82 -13.02
N LYS A 4 -1.67 2.77 -12.60
CA LYS A 4 -0.36 3.01 -13.21
C LYS A 4 0.67 2.07 -12.60
N HIS A 5 1.56 1.55 -13.43
CA HIS A 5 2.64 0.66 -12.99
C HIS A 5 3.98 1.22 -13.44
N ASN A 6 4.90 1.36 -12.49
CA ASN A 6 6.27 1.80 -12.74
C ASN A 6 7.23 0.77 -12.17
N THR A 7 8.43 0.68 -12.77
CA THR A 7 9.51 -0.15 -12.23
C THR A 7 10.73 0.73 -11.99
N THR A 8 11.31 0.62 -10.82
CA THR A 8 12.52 1.34 -10.43
C THR A 8 13.61 0.34 -10.07
N ILE A 9 14.80 0.55 -10.62
CA ILE A 9 15.95 -0.31 -10.35
C ILE A 9 16.75 0.31 -9.21
N VAL A 10 17.02 -0.49 -8.17
CA VAL A 10 17.70 -0.03 -6.96
C VAL A 10 18.81 -1.00 -6.59
N ASP A 11 19.80 -0.53 -5.83
CA ASP A 11 20.86 -1.38 -5.32
C ASP A 11 20.39 -2.16 -4.09
N ARG A 12 19.39 -1.63 -3.39
CA ARG A 12 18.86 -2.21 -2.16
C ARG A 12 17.36 -1.95 -2.10
N LEU A 13 16.58 -2.97 -1.76
CA LEU A 13 15.12 -2.83 -1.63
C LEU A 13 14.78 -1.86 -0.49
N PRO A 14 13.69 -1.07 -0.64
CA PRO A 14 13.21 -0.24 0.45
C PRO A 14 13.02 -1.06 1.73
N TYR A 15 13.56 -0.56 2.84
CA TYR A 15 13.57 -1.26 4.13
C TYR A 15 14.19 -2.66 4.05
N ASN A 16 15.02 -2.92 3.02
CA ASN A 16 15.66 -4.21 2.74
C ASN A 16 14.67 -5.36 2.50
N LYS A 17 13.42 -5.06 2.20
CA LYS A 17 12.38 -6.09 2.18
C LYS A 17 11.29 -5.87 1.15
N TYR A 18 10.87 -4.65 0.92
CA TYR A 18 9.65 -4.39 0.16
C TYR A 18 9.91 -4.18 -1.32
N ARG A 19 9.18 -4.90 -2.16
CA ARG A 19 9.29 -4.80 -3.62
C ARG A 19 8.27 -3.87 -4.24
N TYR A 20 7.19 -3.57 -3.52
CA TYR A 20 6.07 -2.81 -4.09
C TYR A 20 5.67 -1.68 -3.17
N LEU A 21 5.44 -0.52 -3.77
CA LEU A 21 4.80 0.61 -3.09
C LEU A 21 3.45 0.82 -3.77
N VAL A 22 2.37 0.68 -3.02
CA VAL A 22 1.02 0.86 -3.50
C VAL A 22 0.53 2.24 -3.07
N LYS A 23 0.16 3.08 -4.03
CA LYS A 23 -0.40 4.41 -3.76
C LYS A 23 -1.89 4.37 -4.03
N LEU A 24 -2.64 5.01 -3.16
CA LEU A 24 -4.09 4.93 -3.12
C LEU A 24 -4.75 6.24 -3.52
N ASP A 25 -5.90 6.11 -4.20
CA ASP A 25 -6.71 7.25 -4.64
C ASP A 25 -7.93 7.34 -3.74
N TRP A 26 -7.73 7.83 -2.52
CA TRP A 26 -8.84 8.10 -1.61
C TRP A 26 -8.57 9.36 -0.80
N TYR A 27 -9.64 9.91 -0.25
CA TYR A 27 -9.53 11.10 0.57
C TYR A 27 -8.99 10.78 1.95
N THR A 28 -8.21 11.70 2.48
CA THR A 28 -7.68 11.60 3.83
C THR A 28 -8.40 12.56 4.78
N SER A 29 -9.52 13.12 4.35
CA SER A 29 -10.25 14.05 5.17
C SER A 29 -11.07 13.33 6.24
N ARG A 30 -11.33 14.05 7.33
CA ARG A 30 -12.08 13.56 8.48
C ARG A 30 -13.49 13.08 8.11
N TYR A 31 -14.07 13.64 7.06
CA TYR A 31 -15.44 13.33 6.66
C TYR A 31 -15.48 12.42 5.43
N SER A 32 -14.36 11.88 5.05
CA SER A 32 -14.27 11.03 3.87
C SER A 32 -14.96 9.69 4.08
N GLN A 33 -15.65 9.21 3.07
CA GLN A 33 -16.21 7.87 3.07
C GLN A 33 -15.11 6.79 3.04
N ASP A 34 -13.91 7.19 2.62
CA ASP A 34 -12.78 6.26 2.53
C ASP A 34 -12.16 5.92 3.88
N GLU A 35 -12.53 6.64 4.95
CA GLU A 35 -12.03 6.34 6.30
C GLU A 35 -12.41 4.93 6.73
N GLY A 36 -13.65 4.52 6.48
CA GLY A 36 -14.09 3.16 6.80
C GLY A 36 -13.35 2.11 5.99
N VAL A 37 -13.03 2.43 4.74
CA VAL A 37 -12.25 1.54 3.88
C VAL A 37 -10.82 1.40 4.41
N CYS A 38 -10.21 2.51 4.85
CA CYS A 38 -8.88 2.47 5.46
C CYS A 38 -8.86 1.58 6.69
N ASP A 39 -9.84 1.75 7.59
CA ASP A 39 -9.91 0.96 8.82
C ASP A 39 -10.13 -0.52 8.51
N ALA A 40 -11.03 -0.83 7.59
CA ALA A 40 -11.30 -2.19 7.18
C ALA A 40 -10.05 -2.83 6.56
N PHE A 41 -9.30 -2.07 5.74
CA PHE A 41 -8.06 -2.57 5.15
C PHE A 41 -7.01 -2.87 6.22
N VAL A 42 -6.85 -2.00 7.20
CA VAL A 42 -5.89 -2.23 8.30
C VAL A 42 -6.22 -3.53 9.04
N LYS A 43 -7.51 -3.77 9.33
CA LYS A 43 -7.93 -5.00 9.97
C LYS A 43 -7.69 -6.22 9.09
N TRP A 44 -7.99 -6.12 7.81
CA TRP A 44 -7.76 -7.18 6.84
C TRP A 44 -6.27 -7.52 6.71
N ALA A 45 -5.41 -6.49 6.76
CA ALA A 45 -3.97 -6.64 6.58
C ALA A 45 -3.25 -7.17 7.81
N LYS A 46 -3.86 -7.07 8.99
CA LYS A 46 -3.23 -7.43 10.26
C LYS A 46 -2.62 -8.83 10.29
N PRO A 47 -3.28 -9.89 9.79
CA PRO A 47 -2.70 -11.23 9.79
C PRO A 47 -1.44 -11.37 8.96
N PHE A 48 -1.21 -10.47 8.00
CA PHE A 48 -0.02 -10.53 7.13
C PHE A 48 1.23 -9.94 7.81
N GLY A 49 1.06 -9.28 8.95
CA GLY A 49 2.16 -8.78 9.75
C GLY A 49 3.10 -7.87 8.99
N LYS A 50 4.39 -8.20 9.03
CA LYS A 50 5.45 -7.37 8.42
C LYS A 50 5.50 -7.43 6.90
N ARG A 51 4.67 -8.24 6.26
CA ARG A 51 4.61 -8.30 4.79
C ARG A 51 3.97 -7.04 4.20
N ILE A 52 3.20 -6.31 5.01
CA ILE A 52 2.64 -5.01 4.64
C ILE A 52 3.13 -3.98 5.64
N LYS A 53 3.68 -2.87 5.14
CA LYS A 53 4.13 -1.76 6.00
C LYS A 53 3.39 -0.50 5.60
N ILE A 54 2.53 -0.02 6.49
CA ILE A 54 1.79 1.22 6.30
C ILE A 54 2.60 2.35 6.91
N THR A 55 2.96 3.33 6.08
CA THR A 55 3.72 4.51 6.49
C THR A 55 2.86 5.76 6.39
N ASN A 56 3.30 6.81 7.06
CA ASN A 56 2.59 8.10 7.06
C ASN A 56 1.13 7.95 7.52
N ARG A 57 0.96 7.12 8.55
CA ARG A 57 -0.35 6.93 9.19
C ARG A 57 -0.63 8.09 10.13
N TRP A 58 -1.87 8.56 10.11
CA TRP A 58 -2.29 9.48 11.15
C TRP A 58 -3.75 9.21 11.51
N GLY A 59 -4.06 9.37 12.79
CA GLY A 59 -5.39 9.15 13.31
C GLY A 59 -6.16 10.45 13.40
N LEU A 60 -7.44 10.39 13.08
CA LEU A 60 -8.35 11.51 13.21
C LEU A 60 -9.19 11.29 14.47
N GLY A 61 -8.89 12.09 15.50
CA GLY A 61 -9.57 11.97 16.78
C GLY A 61 -9.32 10.62 17.48
N GLY A 62 -8.25 9.93 17.12
CA GLY A 62 -7.89 8.66 17.72
C GLY A 62 -8.77 7.48 17.33
N ARG A 63 -9.72 7.68 16.43
CA ARG A 63 -10.70 6.66 16.07
C ARG A 63 -10.31 5.81 14.88
N PHE A 64 -9.62 6.38 13.90
CA PHE A 64 -9.23 5.62 12.72
C PHE A 64 -7.88 6.09 12.22
N THR A 65 -7.26 5.21 11.45
CA THR A 65 -5.98 5.47 10.82
C THR A 65 -6.21 5.78 9.35
N VAL A 66 -5.67 6.90 8.89
CA VAL A 66 -5.76 7.31 7.49
C VAL A 66 -4.37 7.24 6.87
N PHE A 67 -4.27 6.73 5.66
CA PHE A 67 -3.02 6.62 4.93
C PHE A 67 -3.30 6.64 3.43
N GLN A 68 -2.27 6.98 2.63
CA GLN A 68 -2.39 7.04 1.18
C GLN A 68 -1.44 6.10 0.46
N LYS A 69 -0.53 5.46 1.17
CA LYS A 69 0.42 4.52 0.57
C LYS A 69 0.88 3.50 1.59
N PHE A 70 1.29 2.35 1.07
CA PHE A 70 1.85 1.29 1.91
C PHE A 70 2.79 0.43 1.08
N TRP A 71 3.67 -0.29 1.77
CA TRP A 71 4.66 -1.18 1.18
C TRP A 71 4.20 -2.63 1.25
N VAL A 72 4.52 -3.40 0.22
CA VAL A 72 4.18 -4.83 0.15
C VAL A 72 5.43 -5.62 -0.22
N SER A 73 5.65 -6.75 0.45
CA SER A 73 6.88 -7.52 0.28
C SER A 73 6.86 -8.51 -0.89
N ASP A 74 5.70 -9.05 -1.26
CA ASP A 74 5.66 -10.11 -2.25
C ASP A 74 4.51 -9.96 -3.26
N THR A 75 4.68 -10.62 -4.40
CA THR A 75 3.77 -10.54 -5.54
C THR A 75 2.41 -11.15 -5.24
N LYS A 76 2.38 -12.28 -4.55
CA LYS A 76 1.13 -12.96 -4.22
C LYS A 76 0.23 -12.08 -3.37
N LEU A 77 0.82 -11.44 -2.36
CA LEU A 77 0.09 -10.53 -1.49
C LEU A 77 -0.37 -9.29 -2.26
N LEU A 78 0.47 -8.78 -3.16
CA LEU A 78 0.08 -7.65 -4.01
C LEU A 78 -1.17 -7.97 -4.82
N HIS A 79 -1.24 -9.17 -5.42
CA HIS A 79 -2.41 -9.58 -6.19
C HIS A 79 -3.67 -9.65 -5.34
N MET A 80 -3.55 -10.14 -4.11
CA MET A 80 -4.68 -10.18 -3.17
C MET A 80 -5.16 -8.75 -2.84
N ILE A 81 -4.23 -7.84 -2.65
CA ILE A 81 -4.53 -6.44 -2.36
C ILE A 81 -5.22 -5.79 -3.56
N GLN A 82 -4.76 -6.07 -4.77
CA GLN A 82 -5.38 -5.53 -5.99
C GLN A 82 -6.83 -6.01 -6.14
N LEU A 83 -7.10 -7.25 -5.78
CA LEU A 83 -8.46 -7.78 -5.78
C LEU A 83 -9.33 -7.10 -4.71
N TYR A 84 -8.74 -6.84 -3.55
CA TYR A 84 -9.47 -6.25 -2.43
C TYR A 84 -9.78 -4.77 -2.65
N LEU A 85 -8.76 -3.98 -3.03
CA LEU A 85 -8.90 -2.53 -3.16
C LEU A 85 -9.37 -2.07 -4.54
N GLY A 86 -9.04 -2.84 -5.58
CA GLY A 86 -9.52 -2.55 -6.93
C GLY A 86 -9.24 -1.14 -7.39
N LYS A 87 -10.30 -0.39 -7.67
CA LYS A 87 -10.24 0.96 -8.22
C LYS A 87 -9.63 2.00 -7.27
N LYS A 88 -9.46 1.65 -6.00
CA LYS A 88 -8.83 2.57 -5.04
C LYS A 88 -7.32 2.64 -5.22
N ILE A 89 -6.74 1.71 -5.96
CA ILE A 89 -5.29 1.74 -6.23
C ILE A 89 -5.01 2.68 -7.40
N LEU A 90 -4.27 3.75 -7.12
CA LEU A 90 -3.88 4.73 -8.12
C LEU A 90 -2.63 4.31 -8.87
N LYS A 91 -1.63 3.78 -8.14
CA LYS A 91 -0.33 3.47 -8.71
C LYS A 91 0.36 2.36 -7.93
N VAL A 92 1.06 1.48 -8.65
CA VAL A 92 1.93 0.47 -8.05
C VAL A 92 3.35 0.71 -8.56
N GLU A 93 4.30 0.92 -7.65
CA GLU A 93 5.71 1.03 -7.99
C GLU A 93 6.40 -0.28 -7.62
N THR A 94 7.06 -0.90 -8.60
CA THR A 94 7.82 -2.12 -8.41
C THR A 94 9.30 -1.79 -8.29
N TYR A 95 9.97 -2.33 -7.28
CA TYR A 95 11.40 -2.16 -7.08
C TYR A 95 12.13 -3.45 -7.43
N LYS A 96 13.11 -3.35 -8.31
CA LYS A 96 13.95 -4.48 -8.69
C LYS A 96 15.38 -4.20 -8.29
N LEU A 97 16.04 -5.22 -7.77
CA LEU A 97 17.46 -5.11 -7.46
C LEU A 97 18.27 -5.13 -8.74
N ARG A 98 19.30 -4.28 -8.79
CA ARG A 98 20.21 -4.24 -9.93
C ARG A 98 20.88 -5.60 -10.17
N SER A 99 21.13 -6.34 -9.10
CA SER A 99 21.71 -7.68 -9.17
C SER A 99 20.79 -8.72 -9.80
N GLU A 100 19.51 -8.41 -9.96
CA GLU A 100 18.54 -9.31 -10.57
C GLU A 100 18.40 -9.12 -12.10
N LEU A 101 19.13 -8.18 -12.66
CA LEU A 101 19.05 -7.87 -14.10
C LEU A 101 19.98 -8.76 -14.91
#